data_a2aebefd18758004ab240040ee0cd5f7
#
_entry.id   a2aebefd18758004ab240040ee0cd5f7
#
_cell.length_a   1.000
_cell.length_b   1.000
_cell.length_c   1.000
_cell.angle_alpha   90.00
_cell.angle_beta   90.00
_cell.angle_gamma   90.00
#
_symmetry.space_group_name_H-M   'P 1'
#
loop_
_entity.id
_entity.type
_entity.pdbx_description
1 polymer ?
#
loop_
_entity_poly.entity_id
_entity_poly.type
_entity_poly.pdbx_seq_one_letter_code
_entity_poly.pdbx_strand_id
1 'polypeptide(L)'
;GLITKLDVRDNLTLVKLREFPWILSSRDKETRLTDEYIKRLSIVTHGQTQLVERLSGGNQQKIVIAKWLAMNLDVLILDEPTRGIDVGAKAEVYNVMRQLAREGMTIIMISSDLPEILRVCHRVLVMHDGAIKLEASARELNQETIMHAALN
;
A
#
# COMPACT_ATOMS: atom_id res chain seq x y z
N GLY A 1 -7.00 -6.02 -4.60
CA GLY A 1 -5.84 -6.89 -4.78
C GLY A 1 -5.32 -6.85 -6.22
N LEU A 2 -4.40 -7.75 -6.55
CA LEU A 2 -3.81 -7.92 -7.89
C LEU A 2 -4.48 -9.05 -8.65
N ILE A 3 -4.47 -8.94 -9.97
CA ILE A 3 -4.75 -10.05 -10.87
C ILE A 3 -3.39 -10.63 -11.28
N THR A 4 -2.94 -11.69 -10.63
CA THR A 4 -1.57 -12.21 -10.72
C THR A 4 -1.17 -12.68 -12.13
N LYS A 5 -2.15 -13.05 -12.95
CA LYS A 5 -1.97 -13.45 -14.36
C LYS A 5 -1.86 -12.30 -15.35
N LEU A 6 -2.09 -11.07 -14.91
CA LEU A 6 -1.86 -9.87 -15.71
C LEU A 6 -0.46 -9.32 -15.44
N ASP A 7 0.01 -8.50 -16.37
CA ASP A 7 1.30 -7.83 -16.25
C ASP A 7 1.25 -6.59 -15.31
N VAL A 8 2.39 -5.97 -15.10
CA VAL A 8 2.54 -4.79 -14.22
C VAL A 8 1.66 -3.63 -14.71
N ARG A 9 1.69 -3.34 -16.01
CA ARG A 9 0.91 -2.22 -16.59
C ARG A 9 -0.58 -2.47 -16.44
N ASP A 10 -1.07 -3.62 -16.84
CA ASP A 10 -2.50 -3.93 -16.79
C ASP A 10 -3.04 -3.90 -15.36
N ASN A 11 -2.26 -4.39 -14.36
CA ASN A 11 -2.64 -4.30 -12.96
C ASN A 11 -2.69 -2.85 -12.47
N LEU A 12 -1.71 -2.02 -12.84
CA LEU A 12 -1.61 -0.64 -12.36
C LEU A 12 -2.72 0.22 -12.96
N THR A 13 -3.04 0.04 -14.23
CA THR A 13 -4.01 0.86 -14.96
C THR A 13 -5.45 0.38 -14.81
N LEU A 14 -5.68 -0.80 -14.23
CA LEU A 14 -7.00 -1.43 -14.08
C LEU A 14 -8.08 -0.51 -13.50
N VAL A 15 -7.72 0.33 -12.53
CA VAL A 15 -8.66 1.24 -11.86
C VAL A 15 -9.01 2.46 -12.72
N LYS A 16 -8.19 2.77 -13.72
CA LYS A 16 -8.36 3.89 -14.66
C LYS A 16 -8.98 3.51 -16.00
N LEU A 17 -9.41 2.28 -16.19
CA LEU A 17 -9.96 1.82 -17.48
C LEU A 17 -11.12 2.70 -17.98
N ARG A 18 -11.91 3.30 -17.08
CA ARG A 18 -12.99 4.22 -17.46
C ARG A 18 -12.51 5.59 -17.95
N GLU A 19 -11.30 6.01 -17.55
CA GLU A 19 -10.71 7.29 -17.95
C GLU A 19 -9.96 7.19 -19.28
N PHE A 20 -9.62 5.97 -19.71
CA PHE A 20 -8.97 5.71 -20.99
C PHE A 20 -10.02 5.32 -22.03
N PRO A 21 -10.39 6.22 -22.97
CA PRO A 21 -11.32 5.87 -24.05
C PRO A 21 -10.71 4.74 -24.89
N TRP A 22 -11.52 3.76 -25.27
CA TRP A 22 -11.19 2.49 -25.93
C TRP A 22 -10.47 2.61 -27.30
N ILE A 23 -10.15 3.81 -27.79
CA ILE A 23 -9.64 4.07 -29.13
C ILE A 23 -8.23 4.66 -29.08
N LEU A 24 -7.24 3.88 -29.51
CA LEU A 24 -5.88 4.22 -30.02
C LEU A 24 -4.94 5.12 -29.17
N SER A 25 -5.42 5.94 -28.24
CA SER A 25 -4.57 6.86 -27.44
C SER A 25 -4.23 6.35 -26.04
N SER A 26 -4.76 5.19 -25.64
CA SER A 26 -4.67 4.76 -24.25
C SER A 26 -3.32 4.11 -23.92
N ARG A 27 -2.73 3.33 -24.82
CA ARG A 27 -1.55 2.52 -24.55
C ARG A 27 -0.30 3.34 -24.21
N ASP A 28 -0.11 4.48 -24.86
CA ASP A 28 1.00 5.39 -24.53
C ASP A 28 0.81 6.06 -23.18
N LYS A 29 -0.44 6.42 -22.85
CA LYS A 29 -0.76 6.99 -21.52
C LYS A 29 -0.58 5.98 -20.42
N GLU A 30 -1.05 4.74 -20.62
CA GLU A 30 -0.85 3.62 -19.70
C GLU A 30 0.63 3.35 -19.47
N THR A 31 1.42 3.32 -20.55
CA THR A 31 2.87 3.13 -20.50
C THR A 31 3.54 4.22 -19.67
N ARG A 32 3.25 5.49 -19.95
CA ARG A 32 3.84 6.63 -19.20
C ARG A 32 3.46 6.61 -17.73
N LEU A 33 2.18 6.37 -17.44
CA LEU A 33 1.69 6.26 -16.05
C LEU A 33 2.39 5.11 -15.30
N THR A 34 2.54 3.97 -15.97
CA THR A 34 3.20 2.80 -15.38
C THR A 34 4.68 3.08 -15.09
N ASP A 35 5.40 3.70 -16.04
CA ASP A 35 6.81 4.08 -15.86
C ASP A 35 6.99 5.09 -14.72
N GLU A 36 6.08 6.05 -14.61
CA GLU A 36 6.07 7.01 -13.52
C GLU A 36 6.00 6.30 -12.15
N TYR A 37 5.03 5.38 -11.97
CA TYR A 37 4.86 4.68 -10.69
C TYR A 37 5.93 3.63 -10.43
N ILE A 38 6.45 2.94 -11.45
CA ILE A 38 7.61 2.05 -11.30
C ILE A 38 8.78 2.84 -10.70
N LYS A 39 9.06 4.02 -11.24
CA LYS A 39 10.13 4.90 -10.77
C LYS A 39 9.82 5.48 -9.39
N ARG A 40 8.63 6.06 -9.19
CA ARG A 40 8.21 6.73 -7.96
C ARG A 40 8.27 5.81 -6.74
N LEU A 41 7.83 4.56 -6.89
CA LEU A 41 7.80 3.58 -5.80
C LEU A 41 8.98 2.61 -5.82
N SER A 42 9.95 2.83 -6.71
CA SER A 42 11.12 1.95 -6.87
C SER A 42 10.71 0.47 -7.00
N ILE A 43 9.77 0.20 -7.92
CA ILE A 43 9.30 -1.16 -8.19
C ILE A 43 10.38 -1.88 -9.01
N VAL A 44 10.90 -3.00 -8.47
CA VAL A 44 11.89 -3.82 -9.18
C VAL A 44 11.16 -4.77 -10.11
N THR A 45 11.30 -4.52 -11.41
CA THR A 45 10.70 -5.31 -12.50
C THR A 45 11.60 -5.30 -13.73
N HIS A 46 11.51 -6.32 -14.59
CA HIS A 46 12.20 -6.34 -15.89
C HIS A 46 11.47 -5.52 -16.96
N GLY A 47 10.32 -4.93 -16.64
CA GLY A 47 9.51 -4.08 -17.53
C GLY A 47 8.02 -4.22 -17.26
N GLN A 48 7.25 -3.37 -17.92
CA GLN A 48 5.80 -3.24 -17.72
C GLN A 48 5.01 -4.49 -18.10
N THR A 49 5.56 -5.32 -19.00
CA THR A 49 4.94 -6.56 -19.49
C THR A 49 5.28 -7.79 -18.65
N GLN A 50 6.07 -7.62 -17.57
CA GLN A 50 6.36 -8.71 -16.66
C GLN A 50 5.08 -9.09 -15.89
N LEU A 51 4.77 -10.40 -15.85
CA LEU A 51 3.65 -10.90 -15.05
C LEU A 51 3.89 -10.64 -13.55
N VAL A 52 2.85 -10.15 -12.88
CA VAL A 52 2.95 -9.77 -11.46
C VAL A 52 3.26 -10.97 -10.56
N GLU A 53 2.81 -12.19 -10.92
CA GLU A 53 3.13 -13.41 -10.17
C GLU A 53 4.63 -13.71 -10.08
N ARG A 54 5.47 -13.15 -10.99
CA ARG A 54 6.92 -13.34 -11.02
C ARG A 54 7.70 -12.29 -10.21
N LEU A 55 6.99 -11.38 -9.57
CA LEU A 55 7.59 -10.36 -8.71
C LEU A 55 7.66 -10.86 -7.26
N SER A 56 8.62 -10.31 -6.49
CA SER A 56 8.62 -10.49 -5.03
C SER A 56 7.35 -9.91 -4.40
N GLY A 57 6.96 -10.44 -3.23
CA GLY A 57 5.77 -9.97 -2.51
C GLY A 57 5.79 -8.46 -2.23
N GLY A 58 6.96 -7.90 -1.90
CA GLY A 58 7.12 -6.46 -1.70
C GLY A 58 6.87 -5.64 -2.97
N ASN A 59 7.33 -6.10 -4.13
CA ASN A 59 7.05 -5.43 -5.40
C ASN A 59 5.59 -5.59 -5.83
N GLN A 60 4.98 -6.74 -5.56
CA GLN A 60 3.54 -6.92 -5.74
C GLN A 60 2.75 -5.92 -4.89
N GLN A 61 3.11 -5.74 -3.62
CA GLN A 61 2.46 -4.79 -2.74
C GLN A 61 2.64 -3.33 -3.20
N LYS A 62 3.82 -2.97 -3.70
CA LYS A 62 4.06 -1.66 -4.30
C LYS A 62 3.16 -1.41 -5.51
N ILE A 63 2.87 -2.43 -6.34
CA ILE A 63 1.92 -2.31 -7.46
C ILE A 63 0.48 -2.10 -6.94
N VAL A 64 0.09 -2.78 -5.85
CA VAL A 64 -1.22 -2.52 -5.20
C VAL A 64 -1.34 -1.07 -4.79
N ILE A 65 -0.30 -0.52 -4.14
CA ILE A 65 -0.27 0.89 -3.72
C ILE A 65 -0.30 1.81 -4.95
N ALA A 66 0.58 1.57 -5.95
CA ALA A 66 0.65 2.34 -7.18
C ALA A 66 -0.70 2.45 -7.90
N LYS A 67 -1.41 1.33 -8.00
CA LYS A 67 -2.73 1.25 -8.60
C LYS A 67 -3.72 2.23 -7.98
N TRP A 68 -3.77 2.32 -6.66
CA TRP A 68 -4.68 3.24 -5.97
C TRP A 68 -4.18 4.69 -6.01
N LEU A 69 -2.87 4.92 -5.92
CA LEU A 69 -2.29 6.26 -6.06
C LEU A 69 -2.61 6.90 -7.43
N ALA A 70 -2.74 6.08 -8.46
CA ALA A 70 -3.14 6.54 -9.80
C ALA A 70 -4.53 7.22 -9.81
N MET A 71 -5.34 7.06 -8.77
CA MET A 71 -6.66 7.69 -8.61
C MET A 71 -6.62 9.07 -7.96
N ASN A 72 -5.44 9.62 -7.64
CA ASN A 72 -5.25 10.92 -6.98
C ASN A 72 -6.05 11.03 -5.68
N LEU A 73 -5.83 10.09 -4.77
CA LEU A 73 -6.54 10.01 -3.49
C LEU A 73 -5.88 10.90 -2.43
N ASP A 74 -6.70 11.53 -1.59
CA ASP A 74 -6.24 12.25 -0.39
C ASP A 74 -6.01 11.32 0.80
N VAL A 75 -6.74 10.20 0.82
CA VAL A 75 -6.70 9.19 1.90
C VAL A 75 -6.49 7.81 1.30
N LEU A 76 -5.49 7.09 1.81
CA LEU A 76 -5.18 5.71 1.42
C LEU A 76 -5.43 4.78 2.61
N ILE A 77 -6.34 3.82 2.45
CA ILE A 77 -6.62 2.78 3.46
C ILE A 77 -5.90 1.49 3.05
N LEU A 78 -5.06 0.98 3.94
CA LEU A 78 -4.27 -0.24 3.75
C LEU A 78 -4.65 -1.26 4.82
N ASP A 79 -5.22 -2.37 4.40
CA ASP A 79 -5.58 -3.48 5.26
C ASP A 79 -4.53 -4.59 5.14
N GLU A 80 -3.84 -4.88 6.26
CA GLU A 80 -2.75 -5.87 6.37
C GLU A 80 -1.70 -5.72 5.24
N PRO A 81 -1.11 -4.50 5.02
CA PRO A 81 -0.32 -4.23 3.82
C PRO A 81 0.97 -5.04 3.72
N THR A 82 1.42 -5.65 4.80
CA THR A 82 2.70 -6.40 4.83
C THR A 82 2.50 -7.87 5.16
N ARG A 83 1.25 -8.35 5.16
CA ARG A 83 0.95 -9.75 5.45
C ARG A 83 1.51 -10.66 4.34
N GLY A 84 2.27 -11.67 4.76
CA GLY A 84 2.81 -12.68 3.83
C GLY A 84 4.03 -12.24 3.03
N ILE A 85 4.63 -11.08 3.35
CA ILE A 85 5.90 -10.65 2.75
C ILE A 85 7.06 -10.79 3.74
N ASP A 86 8.28 -10.95 3.21
CA ASP A 86 9.49 -11.07 4.02
C ASP A 86 9.88 -9.76 4.72
N VAL A 87 10.75 -9.86 5.75
CA VAL A 87 11.13 -8.73 6.61
C VAL A 87 11.79 -7.60 5.82
N GLY A 88 12.61 -7.93 4.82
CA GLY A 88 13.26 -6.92 3.97
C GLY A 88 12.26 -6.16 3.13
N ALA A 89 11.32 -6.89 2.51
CA ALA A 89 10.27 -6.31 1.71
C ALA A 89 9.27 -5.47 2.55
N LYS A 90 9.00 -5.84 3.82
CA LYS A 90 8.22 -5.01 4.75
C LYS A 90 8.83 -3.61 4.89
N ALA A 91 10.16 -3.54 5.09
CA ALA A 91 10.86 -2.26 5.23
C ALA A 91 10.70 -1.36 3.99
N GLU A 92 10.69 -1.93 2.80
CA GLU A 92 10.46 -1.19 1.56
C GLU A 92 9.04 -0.61 1.49
N VAL A 93 8.02 -1.39 1.86
CA VAL A 93 6.63 -0.93 1.91
C VAL A 93 6.47 0.20 2.95
N TYR A 94 7.11 0.10 4.13
CA TYR A 94 7.08 1.17 5.12
C TYR A 94 7.74 2.46 4.62
N ASN A 95 8.83 2.35 3.84
CA ASN A 95 9.47 3.51 3.25
C ASN A 95 8.55 4.21 2.25
N VAL A 96 7.83 3.44 1.42
CA VAL A 96 6.81 3.98 0.52
C VAL A 96 5.73 4.72 1.31
N MET A 97 5.18 4.11 2.36
CA MET A 97 4.14 4.75 3.20
C MET A 97 4.64 6.05 3.84
N ARG A 98 5.87 6.05 4.39
CA ARG A 98 6.48 7.27 4.96
C ARG A 98 6.68 8.36 3.92
N GLN A 99 7.12 7.99 2.72
CA GLN A 99 7.27 8.94 1.61
C GLN A 99 5.93 9.59 1.28
N LEU A 100 4.88 8.81 1.08
CA LEU A 100 3.54 9.31 0.78
C LEU A 100 2.97 10.21 1.87
N ALA A 101 3.18 9.84 3.14
CA ALA A 101 2.77 10.67 4.28
C ALA A 101 3.50 12.02 4.31
N ARG A 102 4.81 12.05 3.97
CA ARG A 102 5.59 13.30 3.84
C ARG A 102 5.12 14.16 2.66
N GLU A 103 4.60 13.55 1.61
CA GLU A 103 3.98 14.22 0.46
C GLU A 103 2.57 14.75 0.78
N GLY A 104 2.07 14.56 2.02
CA GLY A 104 0.80 15.10 2.51
C GLY A 104 -0.38 14.13 2.45
N MET A 105 -0.14 12.87 2.04
CA MET A 105 -1.22 11.87 2.00
C MET A 105 -1.58 11.37 3.40
N THR A 106 -2.87 11.28 3.68
CA THR A 106 -3.36 10.60 4.88
C THR A 106 -3.40 9.09 4.66
N ILE A 107 -2.73 8.33 5.54
CA ILE A 107 -2.70 6.86 5.46
C ILE A 107 -3.39 6.28 6.70
N ILE A 108 -4.38 5.42 6.49
CA ILE A 108 -4.99 4.59 7.51
C ILE A 108 -4.48 3.16 7.29
N MET A 109 -3.70 2.65 8.24
CA MET A 109 -3.18 1.29 8.21
C MET A 109 -3.93 0.43 9.23
N ILE A 110 -4.45 -0.69 8.78
CA ILE A 110 -5.02 -1.73 9.64
C ILE A 110 -4.00 -2.87 9.68
N SER A 111 -3.59 -3.28 10.86
CA SER A 111 -2.63 -4.37 11.04
C SER A 111 -2.84 -5.10 12.36
N SER A 112 -2.60 -6.40 12.37
CA SER A 112 -2.51 -7.26 13.55
C SER A 112 -1.07 -7.38 14.09
N ASP A 113 -0.07 -6.83 13.37
CA ASP A 113 1.35 -6.85 13.75
C ASP A 113 1.68 -5.63 14.62
N LEU A 114 1.63 -5.79 15.97
CA LEU A 114 1.86 -4.69 16.92
C LEU A 114 3.22 -4.00 16.76
N PRO A 115 4.35 -4.72 16.57
CA PRO A 115 5.63 -4.11 16.22
C PRO A 115 5.57 -3.20 14.99
N GLU A 116 4.81 -3.59 13.97
CA GLU A 116 4.61 -2.80 12.75
C GLU A 116 3.90 -1.49 13.07
N ILE A 117 2.77 -1.56 13.80
CA ILE A 117 1.97 -0.40 14.19
C ILE A 117 2.83 0.62 14.94
N LEU A 118 3.55 0.18 15.98
CA LEU A 118 4.40 1.04 16.79
C LEU A 118 5.56 1.67 16.01
N ARG A 119 6.05 0.99 14.97
CA ARG A 119 7.18 1.44 14.17
C ARG A 119 6.79 2.43 13.08
N VAL A 120 5.56 2.33 12.54
CA VAL A 120 5.16 3.02 11.31
C VAL A 120 4.16 4.12 11.57
N CYS A 121 3.24 3.95 12.53
CA CYS A 121 2.14 4.87 12.77
C CYS A 121 2.55 6.04 13.66
N HIS A 122 1.86 7.18 13.49
CA HIS A 122 1.97 8.34 14.38
C HIS A 122 0.92 8.28 15.50
N ARG A 123 -0.28 7.83 15.15
CA ARG A 123 -1.43 7.68 16.03
C ARG A 123 -2.01 6.28 15.87
N VAL A 124 -2.47 5.70 16.96
CA VAL A 124 -3.03 4.35 17.02
C VAL A 124 -4.43 4.41 17.58
N LEU A 125 -5.33 3.70 16.93
CA LEU A 125 -6.69 3.44 17.36
C LEU A 125 -6.80 1.94 17.60
N VAL A 126 -7.18 1.53 18.81
CA VAL A 126 -7.43 0.11 19.14
C VAL A 126 -8.93 -0.11 19.17
N MET A 127 -9.38 -1.10 18.43
CA MET A 127 -10.80 -1.48 18.34
C MET A 127 -11.03 -2.85 18.99
N HIS A 128 -12.13 -2.94 19.77
CA HIS A 128 -12.64 -4.20 20.30
C HIS A 128 -14.18 -4.15 20.26
N ASP A 129 -14.81 -5.21 19.82
CA ASP A 129 -16.27 -5.35 19.70
C ASP A 129 -16.96 -4.15 19.00
N GLY A 130 -16.36 -3.69 17.90
CA GLY A 130 -16.91 -2.60 17.08
C GLY A 130 -16.76 -1.19 17.68
N ALA A 131 -16.10 -1.05 18.84
CA ALA A 131 -15.86 0.22 19.51
C ALA A 131 -14.37 0.56 19.60
N ILE A 132 -14.04 1.87 19.55
CA ILE A 132 -12.68 2.35 19.83
C ILE A 132 -12.48 2.32 21.34
N LYS A 133 -11.54 1.50 21.79
CA LYS A 133 -11.18 1.34 23.22
C LYS A 133 -10.01 2.20 23.63
N LEU A 134 -9.13 2.53 22.70
CA LEU A 134 -7.96 3.35 22.97
C LEU A 134 -7.64 4.21 21.75
N GLU A 135 -7.30 5.46 21.96
CA GLU A 135 -6.70 6.34 20.99
C GLU A 135 -5.53 7.07 21.65
N ALA A 136 -4.33 6.92 21.07
CA ALA A 136 -3.13 7.58 21.58
C ALA A 136 -2.05 7.76 20.50
N SER A 137 -1.02 8.57 20.81
CA SER A 137 0.20 8.64 20.02
C SER A 137 0.95 7.31 20.11
N ALA A 138 1.47 6.81 18.98
CA ALA A 138 2.26 5.57 18.99
C ALA A 138 3.50 5.65 19.90
N ARG A 139 4.01 6.85 20.18
CA ARG A 139 5.15 7.08 21.09
C ARG A 139 4.82 6.85 22.57
N GLU A 140 3.55 6.93 22.92
CA GLU A 140 3.04 6.76 24.31
C GLU A 140 2.59 5.33 24.57
N LEU A 141 2.62 4.46 23.56
CA LEU A 141 2.11 3.11 23.61
C LEU A 141 3.23 2.07 23.59
N ASN A 142 2.94 0.95 24.23
CA ASN A 142 3.68 -0.29 24.09
C ASN A 142 2.75 -1.44 23.69
N GLN A 143 3.33 -2.61 23.37
CA GLN A 143 2.54 -3.76 22.92
C GLN A 143 1.55 -4.22 23.99
N GLU A 144 1.92 -4.18 25.26
CA GLU A 144 1.08 -4.61 26.40
C GLU A 144 -0.17 -3.73 26.52
N THR A 145 -0.01 -2.40 26.44
CA THR A 145 -1.13 -1.46 26.49
C THR A 145 -2.11 -1.68 25.35
N ILE A 146 -1.59 -1.86 24.11
CA ILE A 146 -2.42 -2.14 22.93
C ILE A 146 -3.17 -3.46 23.11
N MET A 147 -2.47 -4.52 23.53
CA MET A 147 -3.05 -5.84 23.74
C MET A 147 -4.14 -5.82 24.81
N HIS A 148 -3.90 -5.13 25.93
CA HIS A 148 -4.90 -4.98 26.98
C HIS A 148 -6.17 -4.30 26.46
N ALA A 149 -6.04 -3.22 25.69
CA ALA A 149 -7.18 -2.52 25.11
C ALA A 149 -7.90 -3.33 24.01
N ALA A 150 -7.18 -4.23 23.32
CA ALA A 150 -7.76 -5.09 22.28
C ALA A 150 -8.52 -6.30 22.84
N LEU A 151 -8.34 -6.64 24.13
CA LEU A 151 -8.96 -7.80 24.78
C LEU A 151 -10.12 -7.42 25.71
N ASN A 152 -10.26 -6.12 26.06
CA ASN A 152 -11.26 -5.59 26.99
C ASN A 152 -12.07 -4.45 26.32
#